data_3f2781e9a342f00949968cd6b50b53e9
#
_entry.id   3f2781e9a342f00949968cd6b50b53e9
#
_cell.length_a   1.000
_cell.length_b   1.000
_cell.length_c   1.000
_cell.angle_alpha   90.00
_cell.angle_beta   90.00
_cell.angle_gamma   90.00
#
_symmetry.space_group_name_H-M   'P 1'
#
loop_
_entity.id
_entity.type
_entity.pdbx_description
1 polymer ?
#
loop_
_entity_poly.entity_id
_entity_poly.type
_entity_poly.pdbx_seq_one_letter_code
_entity_poly.pdbx_strand_id
1 'polypeptide(L)'
;MIDDVLRAMAEKISAGAPSGWRRAELRGFATGRGGSGHRGLRFEPGGAGDAIDVHPERGDAGDAIDVHPELTALHDLAGAPSGRLTVELVVEAKGRFEAVISKSLERDDGNGFLYVLDRDALPAEPGTFQQGPANAAPAGDPREAVALLGAYLSERDRILGRDMYAPPPALPGARRARLEIRLPAPLPDDLRALYTRVDGDGGEGLLDRHPWFGLELLENQSRRENRWWAAGRTWRDHLARPVITSAGAPLAVRRMSDHPRWIPFATSTDGDFLAVDLAPGPGGRPGQVIRMGLHHGGGPAYVADSVTGLLRRHVDALRAGAYRVERGGLWVDLGGPGRDSHEEPSALTVTGAGAASMPAVHHGIERLSVRNAPWADFGPVRGAPALWEVRVENCPGADLAPLQDTPVELLDLAMDTIDLAPLAGHATLRMMALSTARPVDLAPLRSCPRLYGLDLSRAAIRDIGVLGELKGLLYLRLRRGQWEELWKRAGHPAGLAAAGLAAEPRREKTWWWSVERAYHALEPSPRTAAGWAIDLAGESADVLVRTGRHARSR
;
A
#
# COMPACT_ATOMS: atom_id res chain seq x y z
N MET A 1 1.00 -34.92 13.10
CA MET A 1 1.86 -33.73 13.27
C MET A 1 1.08 -32.43 13.13
N ILE A 2 0.53 -32.03 11.96
CA ILE A 2 -0.26 -30.79 11.85
C ILE A 2 -1.47 -30.80 12.80
N ASP A 3 -2.22 -31.89 12.85
CA ASP A 3 -3.41 -32.02 13.72
C ASP A 3 -3.07 -31.94 15.23
N ASP A 4 -1.87 -32.39 15.61
CA ASP A 4 -1.42 -32.30 17.01
C ASP A 4 -1.05 -30.87 17.39
N VAL A 5 -0.43 -30.11 16.48
CA VAL A 5 -0.12 -28.69 16.67
C VAL A 5 -1.43 -27.88 16.77
N LEU A 6 -2.39 -28.14 15.88
CA LEU A 6 -3.69 -27.47 15.91
C LEU A 6 -4.47 -27.78 17.21
N ARG A 7 -4.39 -29.01 17.69
CA ARG A 7 -4.98 -29.41 18.98
C ARG A 7 -4.33 -28.66 20.14
N ALA A 8 -3.02 -28.55 20.18
CA ALA A 8 -2.29 -27.79 21.19
C ALA A 8 -2.69 -26.31 21.19
N MET A 9 -2.83 -25.69 20.01
CA MET A 9 -3.34 -24.32 19.90
C MET A 9 -4.76 -24.20 20.45
N ALA A 10 -5.65 -25.12 20.09
CA ALA A 10 -7.04 -25.10 20.55
C ALA A 10 -7.15 -25.30 22.07
N GLU A 11 -6.28 -26.12 22.67
CA GLU A 11 -6.19 -26.31 24.11
C GLU A 11 -5.70 -25.05 24.83
N LYS A 12 -4.65 -24.39 24.31
CA LYS A 12 -4.18 -23.12 24.86
C LYS A 12 -5.25 -22.02 24.81
N ILE A 13 -5.95 -21.89 23.68
CA ILE A 13 -7.05 -20.92 23.52
C ILE A 13 -8.18 -21.24 24.49
N SER A 14 -8.56 -22.52 24.63
CA SER A 14 -9.61 -22.95 25.54
C SER A 14 -9.25 -22.72 27.00
N ALA A 15 -7.98 -22.93 27.39
CA ALA A 15 -7.49 -22.72 28.75
C ALA A 15 -7.44 -21.23 29.15
N GLY A 16 -7.11 -20.35 28.22
CA GLY A 16 -7.06 -18.90 28.45
C GLY A 16 -8.37 -18.16 28.15
N ALA A 17 -9.43 -18.88 27.79
CA ALA A 17 -10.70 -18.27 27.43
C ALA A 17 -11.45 -17.69 28.64
N PRO A 18 -12.16 -16.55 28.46
CA PRO A 18 -12.98 -15.97 29.51
C PRO A 18 -14.15 -16.89 29.89
N SER A 19 -14.68 -16.78 31.13
CA SER A 19 -15.80 -17.59 31.58
C SER A 19 -17.04 -17.37 30.71
N GLY A 20 -17.76 -18.45 30.39
CA GLY A 20 -19.00 -18.38 29.61
C GLY A 20 -18.82 -18.18 28.09
N TRP A 21 -17.62 -18.33 27.58
CA TRP A 21 -17.39 -18.29 26.14
C TRP A 21 -18.04 -19.49 25.43
N ARG A 22 -18.36 -19.30 24.17
CA ARG A 22 -18.95 -20.33 23.30
C ARG A 22 -18.03 -20.71 22.15
N ARG A 23 -17.40 -19.73 21.55
CA ARG A 23 -16.57 -19.84 20.35
C ARG A 23 -15.43 -18.86 20.41
N ALA A 24 -14.26 -19.26 19.95
CA ALA A 24 -13.12 -18.39 19.73
C ALA A 24 -12.65 -18.46 18.29
N GLU A 25 -12.22 -17.33 17.74
CA GLU A 25 -11.63 -17.24 16.40
C GLU A 25 -10.23 -16.65 16.50
N LEU A 26 -9.24 -17.40 16.03
CA LEU A 26 -7.86 -16.94 15.90
C LEU A 26 -7.53 -16.69 14.43
N ARG A 27 -6.93 -15.54 14.15
CA ARG A 27 -6.36 -15.16 12.84
C ARG A 27 -4.85 -15.08 12.95
N GLY A 28 -4.16 -16.17 12.65
CA GLY A 28 -2.71 -16.32 12.79
C GLY A 28 -1.97 -16.28 11.46
N PHE A 29 -0.69 -16.00 11.54
CA PHE A 29 0.24 -16.13 10.41
C PHE A 29 1.64 -16.52 10.90
N ALA A 30 2.43 -17.13 9.99
CA ALA A 30 3.85 -17.35 10.19
C ALA A 30 4.60 -17.12 8.87
N THR A 31 5.87 -16.72 8.96
CA THR A 31 6.73 -16.41 7.81
C THR A 31 8.07 -17.13 7.92
N GLY A 32 8.70 -17.45 6.80
CA GLY A 32 9.98 -18.18 6.73
C GLY A 32 11.20 -17.45 7.31
N ARG A 33 11.04 -16.21 7.77
CA ARG A 33 12.10 -15.46 8.47
C ARG A 33 11.94 -15.48 9.99
N GLY A 34 11.16 -16.44 10.52
CA GLY A 34 10.93 -16.60 11.96
C GLY A 34 9.92 -15.64 12.56
N GLY A 35 9.22 -14.84 11.73
CA GLY A 35 8.11 -14.01 12.20
C GLY A 35 6.82 -14.83 12.28
N SER A 36 6.21 -14.90 13.45
CA SER A 36 4.85 -15.42 13.62
C SER A 36 4.04 -14.44 14.45
N GLY A 37 2.73 -14.45 14.27
CA GLY A 37 1.84 -13.55 14.99
C GLY A 37 0.38 -13.88 14.76
N HIS A 38 -0.48 -13.20 15.52
CA HIS A 38 -1.90 -13.18 15.23
C HIS A 38 -2.41 -11.74 15.15
N ARG A 39 -3.37 -11.50 14.27
CA ARG A 39 -4.01 -10.19 14.10
C ARG A 39 -5.18 -9.97 15.04
N GLY A 40 -5.65 -11.03 15.70
CA GLY A 40 -6.72 -10.98 16.67
C GLY A 40 -7.10 -12.37 17.15
N LEU A 41 -7.50 -12.44 18.38
CA LEU A 41 -8.18 -13.57 18.99
C LEU A 41 -9.49 -13.06 19.58
N ARG A 42 -10.61 -13.51 19.02
CA ARG A 42 -11.94 -13.05 19.37
C ARG A 42 -12.71 -14.13 20.08
N PHE A 43 -13.30 -13.81 21.23
CA PHE A 43 -14.18 -14.71 21.96
C PHE A 43 -15.64 -14.26 21.86
N GLU A 44 -16.52 -15.18 21.48
CA GLU A 44 -17.96 -14.98 21.47
C GLU A 44 -18.57 -15.56 22.75
N PRO A 45 -19.41 -14.81 23.48
CA PRO A 45 -20.08 -15.30 24.67
C PRO A 45 -21.20 -16.30 24.34
N GLY A 46 -21.54 -17.18 25.30
CA GLY A 46 -22.64 -18.12 25.17
C GLY A 46 -24.04 -17.51 25.38
N GLY A 47 -24.14 -16.25 25.80
CA GLY A 47 -25.37 -15.51 26.07
C GLY A 47 -25.39 -14.14 25.41
N ALA A 48 -26.32 -13.27 25.81
CA ALA A 48 -26.41 -11.89 25.36
C ALA A 48 -25.24 -11.08 25.95
N GLY A 49 -24.19 -10.88 25.20
CA GLY A 49 -23.01 -10.09 25.54
C GLY A 49 -22.22 -9.77 24.29
N ASP A 50 -21.37 -8.74 24.39
CA ASP A 50 -20.49 -8.37 23.26
C ASP A 50 -19.31 -9.34 23.17
N ALA A 51 -18.81 -9.54 21.95
CA ALA A 51 -17.61 -10.32 21.73
C ALA A 51 -16.39 -9.60 22.33
N ILE A 52 -15.46 -10.37 22.90
CA ILE A 52 -14.22 -9.86 23.48
C ILE A 52 -13.10 -10.07 22.46
N ASP A 53 -12.52 -8.97 21.98
CA ASP A 53 -11.34 -8.99 21.14
C ASP A 53 -10.08 -8.83 21.99
N VAL A 54 -9.18 -9.81 21.91
CA VAL A 54 -7.89 -9.81 22.59
C VAL A 54 -6.81 -9.42 21.57
N HIS A 55 -6.23 -8.24 21.75
CA HIS A 55 -5.15 -7.74 20.90
C HIS A 55 -3.79 -7.89 21.59
N PRO A 56 -2.77 -8.43 20.92
CA PRO A 56 -1.45 -8.64 21.53
C PRO A 56 -0.75 -7.33 21.92
N GLU A 57 -1.13 -6.19 21.33
CA GLU A 57 -0.46 -4.90 21.57
C GLU A 57 -0.97 -4.13 22.81
N ARG A 58 -2.03 -4.56 23.48
CA ARG A 58 -2.67 -3.77 24.56
C ARG A 58 -2.33 -4.18 25.98
N GLY A 59 -1.48 -5.19 26.19
CA GLY A 59 -1.05 -5.58 27.54
C GLY A 59 -2.16 -6.14 28.46
N ASP A 60 -3.40 -6.25 27.97
CA ASP A 60 -4.52 -6.85 28.68
C ASP A 60 -4.57 -8.33 28.37
N ALA A 61 -4.70 -9.20 29.39
CA ALA A 61 -4.97 -10.65 29.33
C ALA A 61 -4.42 -11.47 28.11
N GLY A 62 -3.90 -10.81 27.08
CA GLY A 62 -3.39 -11.39 25.83
C GLY A 62 -2.05 -12.13 26.00
N ASP A 63 -1.25 -11.77 26.99
CA ASP A 63 0.03 -12.44 27.29
C ASP A 63 -0.17 -13.89 27.80
N ALA A 64 -1.39 -14.27 28.15
CA ALA A 64 -1.71 -15.60 28.67
C ALA A 64 -1.92 -16.65 27.56
N ILE A 65 -2.14 -16.25 26.29
CA ILE A 65 -2.45 -17.19 25.19
C ILE A 65 -1.39 -17.05 24.08
N ASP A 66 -0.19 -17.51 24.38
CA ASP A 66 0.90 -17.54 23.42
C ASP A 66 0.78 -18.75 22.47
N VAL A 67 0.44 -18.49 21.20
CA VAL A 67 0.36 -19.48 20.12
C VAL A 67 1.47 -19.33 19.08
N HIS A 68 2.45 -18.45 19.32
CA HIS A 68 3.57 -18.22 18.39
C HIS A 68 4.40 -19.48 18.08
N PRO A 69 4.74 -20.34 19.08
CA PRO A 69 5.48 -21.56 18.83
C PRO A 69 4.72 -22.51 17.88
N GLU A 70 3.42 -22.66 18.07
CA GLU A 70 2.58 -23.51 17.26
C GLU A 70 2.43 -22.98 15.82
N LEU A 71 2.26 -21.66 15.65
CA LEU A 71 2.22 -21.04 14.34
C LEU A 71 3.54 -21.27 13.57
N THR A 72 4.67 -21.15 14.25
CA THR A 72 5.99 -21.43 13.67
C THR A 72 6.11 -22.91 13.29
N ALA A 73 5.69 -23.82 14.17
CA ALA A 73 5.71 -25.25 13.88
C ALA A 73 4.81 -25.63 12.69
N LEU A 74 3.64 -25.00 12.55
CA LEU A 74 2.76 -25.20 11.38
C LEU A 74 3.42 -24.74 10.10
N HIS A 75 4.14 -23.62 10.12
CA HIS A 75 4.88 -23.11 8.97
C HIS A 75 5.94 -24.11 8.48
N ASP A 76 6.72 -24.65 9.41
CA ASP A 76 7.77 -25.64 9.10
C ASP A 76 7.17 -26.92 8.55
N LEU A 77 6.09 -27.42 9.16
CA LEU A 77 5.39 -28.64 8.73
C LEU A 77 4.70 -28.48 7.37
N ALA A 78 4.24 -27.27 7.04
CA ALA A 78 3.60 -26.98 5.76
C ALA A 78 4.60 -26.79 4.60
N GLY A 79 5.91 -26.83 4.88
CA GLY A 79 6.95 -26.70 3.85
C GLY A 79 6.90 -25.35 3.14
N ALA A 80 6.81 -24.24 3.88
CA ALA A 80 6.74 -22.89 3.33
C ALA A 80 8.03 -22.07 3.61
N PRO A 81 9.22 -22.48 3.16
CA PRO A 81 10.48 -21.92 3.61
C PRO A 81 10.68 -20.43 3.32
N SER A 82 9.97 -19.87 2.34
CA SER A 82 10.09 -18.46 1.95
C SER A 82 8.75 -17.71 1.88
N GLY A 83 7.63 -18.38 2.21
CA GLY A 83 6.27 -17.83 2.10
C GLY A 83 5.66 -17.45 3.44
N ARG A 84 4.52 -16.78 3.37
CA ARG A 84 3.64 -16.53 4.51
C ARG A 84 2.60 -17.66 4.58
N LEU A 85 2.44 -18.28 5.73
CA LEU A 85 1.36 -19.20 6.05
C LEU A 85 0.29 -18.43 6.81
N THR A 86 -0.97 -18.57 6.44
CA THR A 86 -2.13 -18.07 7.18
C THR A 86 -2.87 -19.21 7.85
N VAL A 87 -3.38 -18.96 9.03
CA VAL A 87 -4.13 -19.91 9.85
C VAL A 87 -5.37 -19.23 10.37
N GLU A 88 -6.54 -19.72 9.95
CA GLU A 88 -7.83 -19.34 10.55
C GLU A 88 -8.28 -20.53 11.41
N LEU A 89 -8.31 -20.35 12.72
CA LEU A 89 -8.68 -21.41 13.68
C LEU A 89 -9.90 -20.99 14.46
N VAL A 90 -10.93 -21.82 14.39
CA VAL A 90 -12.16 -21.69 15.17
C VAL A 90 -12.17 -22.78 16.23
N VAL A 91 -12.33 -22.37 17.50
CA VAL A 91 -12.38 -23.27 18.66
C VAL A 91 -13.72 -23.12 19.34
N GLU A 92 -14.40 -24.23 19.63
CA GLU A 92 -15.66 -24.26 20.36
C GLU A 92 -15.45 -24.73 21.79
N ALA A 93 -16.12 -24.11 22.75
CA ALA A 93 -16.10 -24.52 24.16
C ALA A 93 -16.57 -25.98 24.38
N LYS A 94 -17.31 -26.54 23.40
CA LYS A 94 -17.75 -27.95 23.38
C LYS A 94 -16.62 -28.95 23.06
N GLY A 95 -15.38 -28.48 22.87
CA GLY A 95 -14.22 -29.32 22.63
C GLY A 95 -14.03 -29.69 21.16
N ARG A 96 -14.49 -28.89 20.22
CA ARG A 96 -14.25 -29.03 18.78
C ARG A 96 -13.39 -27.88 18.28
N PHE A 97 -12.61 -28.13 17.24
CA PHE A 97 -11.97 -27.07 16.46
C PHE A 97 -12.06 -27.34 14.97
N GLU A 98 -12.00 -26.27 14.21
CA GLU A 98 -11.87 -26.26 12.75
C GLU A 98 -10.76 -25.27 12.37
N ALA A 99 -9.86 -25.69 11.50
CA ALA A 99 -8.77 -24.85 11.01
C ALA A 99 -8.74 -24.84 9.49
N VAL A 100 -8.43 -23.68 8.93
CA VAL A 100 -8.07 -23.48 7.52
C VAL A 100 -6.65 -22.95 7.49
N ILE A 101 -5.78 -23.65 6.78
CA ILE A 101 -4.36 -23.30 6.62
C ILE A 101 -4.10 -23.11 5.12
N SER A 102 -3.46 -22.01 4.75
CA SER A 102 -3.11 -21.74 3.35
C SER A 102 -1.91 -20.81 3.25
N LYS A 103 -1.21 -20.90 2.11
CA LYS A 103 -0.18 -19.93 1.72
C LYS A 103 -0.74 -18.84 0.82
N SER A 104 -1.90 -19.06 0.21
CA SER A 104 -2.47 -18.21 -0.85
C SER A 104 -3.84 -17.63 -0.49
N LEU A 105 -4.53 -18.18 0.53
CA LEU A 105 -5.81 -17.66 1.01
C LEU A 105 -5.57 -16.74 2.21
N GLU A 106 -5.88 -15.48 2.05
CA GLU A 106 -5.75 -14.46 3.09
C GLU A 106 -7.10 -13.78 3.33
N ARG A 107 -7.37 -13.40 4.59
CA ARG A 107 -8.52 -12.54 4.88
C ARG A 107 -8.23 -11.12 4.39
N ASP A 108 -9.18 -10.56 3.67
CA ASP A 108 -9.15 -9.17 3.21
C ASP A 108 -9.74 -8.24 4.29
N ASP A 109 -9.10 -7.08 4.52
CA ASP A 109 -9.55 -6.08 5.49
C ASP A 109 -10.91 -5.45 5.09
N GLY A 110 -11.37 -5.66 3.86
CA GLY A 110 -12.65 -5.23 3.32
C GLY A 110 -13.81 -6.25 3.47
N ASN A 111 -13.81 -7.10 4.48
CA ASN A 111 -14.85 -8.09 4.78
C ASN A 111 -14.98 -9.22 3.75
N GLY A 112 -13.89 -9.92 3.51
CA GLY A 112 -13.86 -11.07 2.60
C GLY A 112 -12.55 -11.82 2.64
N PHE A 113 -12.27 -12.52 1.56
CA PHE A 113 -11.02 -13.26 1.39
C PHE A 113 -10.39 -12.96 0.04
N LEU A 114 -9.08 -12.91 0.02
CA LEU A 114 -8.22 -12.85 -1.16
C LEU A 114 -7.56 -14.21 -1.34
N TYR A 115 -7.65 -14.80 -2.52
CA TYR A 115 -6.89 -15.97 -2.92
C TYR A 115 -5.91 -15.59 -4.05
N VAL A 116 -4.61 -15.84 -3.82
CA VAL A 116 -3.55 -15.52 -4.78
C VAL A 116 -3.23 -16.78 -5.59
N LEU A 117 -3.56 -16.75 -6.88
CA LEU A 117 -3.30 -17.84 -7.82
C LEU A 117 -1.87 -17.79 -8.35
N ASP A 118 -1.38 -16.57 -8.64
CA ASP A 118 -0.01 -16.32 -9.10
C ASP A 118 0.56 -15.12 -8.34
N ARG A 119 1.59 -15.38 -7.53
CA ARG A 119 2.24 -14.35 -6.70
C ARG A 119 3.16 -13.43 -7.50
N ASP A 120 3.67 -13.91 -8.62
CA ASP A 120 4.65 -13.21 -9.44
C ASP A 120 3.97 -12.31 -10.49
N ALA A 121 2.71 -12.59 -10.81
CA ALA A 121 1.92 -11.83 -11.77
C ALA A 121 1.30 -10.56 -11.18
N LEU A 122 2.08 -9.76 -10.44
CA LEU A 122 1.63 -8.46 -9.97
C LEU A 122 1.48 -7.48 -11.14
N PRO A 123 0.42 -6.65 -11.14
CA PRO A 123 0.28 -5.63 -12.17
C PRO A 123 1.40 -4.59 -12.05
N ALA A 124 1.86 -4.08 -13.20
CA ALA A 124 2.85 -3.02 -13.22
C ALA A 124 2.35 -1.78 -12.46
N GLU A 125 3.23 -1.13 -11.71
CA GLU A 125 2.88 0.10 -11.00
C GLU A 125 2.58 1.27 -11.95
N PRO A 126 1.75 2.25 -11.55
CA PRO A 126 1.40 3.41 -12.38
C PRO A 126 2.61 4.14 -12.96
N GLY A 127 3.63 4.33 -12.15
CA GLY A 127 4.87 5.02 -12.54
C GLY A 127 5.61 4.39 -13.72
N THR A 128 5.39 3.10 -13.98
CA THR A 128 5.95 2.41 -15.16
C THR A 128 5.48 3.04 -16.47
N PHE A 129 4.25 3.55 -16.50
CA PHE A 129 3.64 4.13 -17.71
C PHE A 129 3.71 5.65 -17.76
N GLN A 130 4.21 6.30 -16.69
CA GLN A 130 4.35 7.75 -16.68
C GLN A 130 5.50 8.18 -17.60
N GLN A 131 5.26 9.26 -18.31
CA GLN A 131 6.29 9.90 -19.13
C GLN A 131 7.46 10.39 -18.27
N GLY A 132 8.60 10.62 -18.89
CA GLY A 132 9.73 11.28 -18.28
C GLY A 132 9.45 12.77 -18.01
N PRO A 133 10.41 13.48 -17.41
CA PRO A 133 10.26 14.89 -17.09
C PRO A 133 10.11 15.75 -18.33
N ALA A 134 9.23 16.75 -18.27
CA ALA A 134 9.10 17.75 -19.31
C ALA A 134 10.38 18.64 -19.44
N ASN A 135 11.05 18.86 -18.29
CA ASN A 135 12.35 19.53 -18.22
C ASN A 135 13.41 18.52 -17.75
N ALA A 136 14.29 18.10 -18.63
CA ALA A 136 15.37 17.17 -18.33
C ALA A 136 16.62 17.82 -17.71
N ALA A 137 16.65 19.16 -17.54
CA ALA A 137 17.81 19.84 -16.95
C ALA A 137 17.81 19.66 -15.43
N PRO A 138 18.91 19.14 -14.83
CA PRO A 138 19.09 19.12 -13.37
C PRO A 138 19.06 20.55 -12.79
N ALA A 139 18.57 20.69 -11.55
CA ALA A 139 18.56 21.98 -10.84
C ALA A 139 19.80 22.19 -9.97
N GLY A 140 20.58 21.13 -9.69
CA GLY A 140 21.73 21.18 -8.80
C GLY A 140 22.92 21.94 -9.35
N ASP A 141 23.58 22.76 -8.51
CA ASP A 141 24.85 23.43 -8.81
C ASP A 141 25.97 22.82 -7.94
N PRO A 142 27.00 22.19 -8.55
CA PRO A 142 28.06 21.52 -7.81
C PRO A 142 28.95 22.46 -6.99
N ARG A 143 29.13 23.70 -7.42
CA ARG A 143 29.94 24.69 -6.67
C ARG A 143 29.18 25.22 -5.48
N GLU A 144 27.92 25.56 -5.68
CA GLU A 144 27.03 26.02 -4.64
C GLU A 144 26.79 24.94 -3.59
N ALA A 145 26.57 23.67 -3.99
CA ALA A 145 26.41 22.56 -3.06
C ALA A 145 27.58 22.44 -2.08
N VAL A 146 28.83 22.55 -2.58
CA VAL A 146 30.03 22.51 -1.74
C VAL A 146 30.09 23.72 -0.80
N ALA A 147 29.74 24.91 -1.29
CA ALA A 147 29.72 26.13 -0.46
C ALA A 147 28.64 26.04 0.64
N LEU A 148 27.47 25.53 0.31
CA LEU A 148 26.37 25.34 1.25
C LEU A 148 26.69 24.29 2.32
N LEU A 149 27.38 23.20 1.97
CA LEU A 149 27.84 22.24 2.97
C LEU A 149 28.75 22.91 4.00
N GLY A 150 29.73 23.71 3.55
CA GLY A 150 30.60 24.47 4.45
C GLY A 150 29.83 25.45 5.34
N ALA A 151 28.88 26.18 4.77
CA ALA A 151 28.01 27.08 5.52
C ALA A 151 27.15 26.35 6.54
N TYR A 152 26.57 25.20 6.17
CA TYR A 152 25.76 24.37 7.06
C TYR A 152 26.56 23.87 8.26
N LEU A 153 27.76 23.33 8.03
CA LEU A 153 28.64 22.86 9.11
C LEU A 153 29.03 24.00 10.04
N SER A 154 29.39 25.17 9.50
CA SER A 154 29.74 26.36 10.31
C SER A 154 28.57 26.84 11.18
N GLU A 155 27.36 26.92 10.63
CA GLU A 155 26.16 27.30 11.40
C GLU A 155 25.82 26.28 12.47
N ARG A 156 25.94 24.97 12.16
CA ARG A 156 25.75 23.90 13.12
C ARG A 156 26.71 24.00 14.31
N ASP A 157 28.00 24.18 14.04
CA ASP A 157 29.03 24.32 15.09
C ASP A 157 28.79 25.55 15.96
N ARG A 158 28.42 26.66 15.35
CA ARG A 158 28.05 27.90 16.07
C ARG A 158 26.86 27.66 17.02
N ILE A 159 25.83 26.95 16.57
CA ILE A 159 24.60 26.68 17.35
C ILE A 159 24.90 25.70 18.50
N LEU A 160 25.62 24.61 18.22
CA LEU A 160 25.90 23.57 19.21
C LEU A 160 27.03 23.96 20.20
N GLY A 161 27.76 25.03 19.92
CA GLY A 161 28.88 25.47 20.78
C GLY A 161 29.98 24.42 20.92
N ARG A 162 30.19 23.61 19.90
CA ARG A 162 31.18 22.53 19.86
C ARG A 162 32.29 22.90 18.87
N ASP A 163 33.52 22.45 19.18
CA ASP A 163 34.59 22.43 18.20
C ASP A 163 34.22 21.52 17.02
N MET A 164 34.56 21.99 15.84
CA MET A 164 34.12 21.52 14.54
C MET A 164 34.03 20.01 14.42
N TYR A 165 32.82 19.53 14.15
CA TYR A 165 32.64 18.20 13.61
C TYR A 165 33.23 18.14 12.19
N ALA A 166 34.23 17.30 11.98
CA ALA A 166 34.83 17.08 10.68
C ALA A 166 34.23 15.82 10.04
N PRO A 167 33.45 15.94 8.97
CA PRO A 167 32.99 14.77 8.21
C PRO A 167 34.18 13.93 7.72
N PRO A 168 33.96 12.60 7.50
CA PRO A 168 35.00 11.74 6.94
C PRO A 168 35.59 12.32 5.66
N PRO A 169 36.93 12.27 5.47
CA PRO A 169 37.56 12.83 4.28
C PRO A 169 37.16 12.05 3.03
N ALA A 170 37.12 12.74 1.90
CA ALA A 170 36.79 12.16 0.61
C ALA A 170 37.68 10.94 0.28
N LEU A 171 37.09 9.90 -0.32
CA LEU A 171 37.83 8.75 -0.82
C LEU A 171 38.85 9.18 -1.91
N PRO A 172 39.98 8.44 -2.03
CA PRO A 172 40.91 8.64 -3.15
C PRO A 172 40.21 8.54 -4.50
N GLY A 173 40.54 9.42 -5.45
CA GLY A 173 39.84 9.56 -6.72
C GLY A 173 39.66 8.26 -7.49
N ALA A 174 40.68 7.39 -7.51
CA ALA A 174 40.59 6.10 -8.17
C ALA A 174 39.58 5.14 -7.50
N ARG A 175 39.48 5.18 -6.15
CA ARG A 175 38.50 4.37 -5.41
C ARG A 175 37.08 4.89 -5.65
N ARG A 176 36.89 6.21 -5.60
CA ARG A 176 35.62 6.86 -5.88
C ARG A 176 35.11 6.52 -7.29
N ALA A 177 35.95 6.68 -8.32
CA ALA A 177 35.58 6.34 -9.70
C ALA A 177 35.17 4.86 -9.88
N ARG A 178 35.82 3.93 -9.18
CA ARG A 178 35.44 2.51 -9.21
C ARG A 178 34.06 2.24 -8.59
N LEU A 179 33.71 2.96 -7.55
CA LEU A 179 32.40 2.82 -6.90
C LEU A 179 31.30 3.45 -7.76
N GLU A 180 31.55 4.64 -8.31
CA GLU A 180 30.59 5.35 -9.17
C GLU A 180 30.20 4.53 -10.42
N ILE A 181 31.13 3.80 -11.02
CA ILE A 181 30.85 2.91 -12.18
C ILE A 181 29.89 1.77 -11.85
N ARG A 182 29.81 1.36 -10.58
CA ARG A 182 28.92 0.27 -10.13
C ARG A 182 27.51 0.75 -9.82
N LEU A 183 27.29 2.04 -9.76
CA LEU A 183 25.97 2.60 -9.51
C LEU A 183 25.03 2.33 -10.70
N PRO A 184 23.72 2.17 -10.47
CA PRO A 184 22.75 1.95 -11.52
C PRO A 184 22.59 3.12 -12.49
N ALA A 185 23.05 4.31 -12.09
CA ALA A 185 23.13 5.50 -12.92
C ALA A 185 24.18 6.48 -12.35
N PRO A 186 24.76 7.39 -13.16
CA PRO A 186 25.67 8.43 -12.68
C PRO A 186 25.01 9.33 -11.63
N LEU A 187 25.73 9.66 -10.57
CA LEU A 187 25.25 10.62 -9.57
C LEU A 187 25.05 12.01 -10.20
N PRO A 188 24.08 12.81 -9.72
CA PRO A 188 23.97 14.21 -10.07
C PRO A 188 25.26 14.96 -9.74
N ASP A 189 25.58 15.98 -10.52
CA ASP A 189 26.86 16.69 -10.40
C ASP A 189 27.07 17.37 -9.04
N ASP A 190 26.00 17.88 -8.43
CA ASP A 190 26.03 18.48 -7.10
C ASP A 190 26.36 17.44 -6.01
N LEU A 191 25.68 16.27 -6.01
CA LEU A 191 25.98 15.19 -5.05
C LEU A 191 27.38 14.63 -5.28
N ARG A 192 27.80 14.45 -6.55
CA ARG A 192 29.16 14.02 -6.90
C ARG A 192 30.21 15.00 -6.39
N ALA A 193 29.97 16.32 -6.51
CA ALA A 193 30.86 17.35 -6.00
C ALA A 193 31.04 17.27 -4.48
N LEU A 194 30.00 16.98 -3.73
CA LEU A 194 30.09 16.76 -2.29
C LEU A 194 31.00 15.59 -1.95
N TYR A 195 30.89 14.45 -2.66
CA TYR A 195 31.81 13.31 -2.47
C TYR A 195 33.26 13.56 -2.87
N THR A 196 33.54 14.67 -3.55
CA THR A 196 34.95 15.14 -3.73
C THR A 196 35.53 15.82 -2.50
N ARG A 197 34.70 16.17 -1.52
CA ARG A 197 35.08 16.89 -0.30
C ARG A 197 35.05 16.00 0.93
N VAL A 198 33.97 15.18 1.04
CA VAL A 198 33.70 14.35 2.21
C VAL A 198 33.15 12.98 1.75
N ASP A 199 33.30 11.96 2.58
CA ASP A 199 32.73 10.61 2.33
C ASP A 199 31.54 10.35 3.27
N GLY A 200 30.46 11.10 3.06
CA GLY A 200 29.30 11.05 3.93
C GLY A 200 29.47 11.86 5.23
N ASP A 201 28.61 11.60 6.22
CA ASP A 201 28.62 12.32 7.50
C ASP A 201 29.03 11.46 8.70
N GLY A 202 29.56 10.27 8.48
CA GLY A 202 30.02 9.39 9.57
C GLY A 202 28.93 8.92 10.53
N GLY A 203 27.66 9.07 10.17
CA GLY A 203 26.52 8.66 11.00
C GLY A 203 25.88 9.77 11.84
N GLU A 204 26.30 11.03 11.65
CA GLU A 204 25.82 12.18 12.45
C GLU A 204 24.37 12.61 12.15
N GLY A 205 23.79 12.18 11.04
CA GLY A 205 22.43 12.52 10.66
C GLY A 205 22.27 13.99 10.26
N LEU A 206 23.22 14.52 9.49
CA LEU A 206 23.24 15.94 9.08
C LEU A 206 22.05 16.36 8.24
N LEU A 207 21.48 15.45 7.45
CA LEU A 207 20.38 15.75 6.51
C LEU A 207 19.03 15.33 7.11
N ASP A 208 18.39 16.21 7.84
CA ASP A 208 17.09 15.95 8.49
C ASP A 208 17.11 14.64 9.31
N ARG A 209 18.16 14.45 10.12
CA ARG A 209 18.41 13.25 10.92
C ARG A 209 18.64 11.97 10.11
N HIS A 210 18.85 12.10 8.82
CA HIS A 210 19.26 10.99 7.99
C HIS A 210 20.79 11.00 7.89
N PRO A 211 21.49 10.00 8.48
CA PRO A 211 22.90 9.78 8.22
C PRO A 211 23.18 9.71 6.73
N TRP A 212 24.06 10.61 6.26
CA TRP A 212 24.49 10.63 4.88
C TRP A 212 25.54 9.56 4.64
N PHE A 213 25.27 8.66 3.69
CA PHE A 213 26.12 7.50 3.40
C PHE A 213 27.49 7.90 2.86
N GLY A 214 28.56 7.22 3.33
CA GLY A 214 29.78 7.11 2.54
C GLY A 214 29.52 6.36 1.22
N LEU A 215 30.35 6.59 0.22
CA LEU A 215 30.09 6.13 -1.15
C LEU A 215 30.05 4.60 -1.29
N GLU A 216 30.74 3.86 -0.42
CA GLU A 216 30.64 2.39 -0.38
C GLU A 216 29.28 1.90 0.08
N LEU A 217 28.73 2.53 1.12
CA LEU A 217 27.42 2.19 1.62
C LEU A 217 26.32 2.61 0.63
N LEU A 218 26.49 3.77 -0.01
CA LEU A 218 25.60 4.24 -1.08
C LEU A 218 25.57 3.22 -2.24
N GLU A 219 26.72 2.76 -2.71
CA GLU A 219 26.81 1.75 -3.77
C GLU A 219 26.12 0.45 -3.36
N ASN A 220 26.36 -0.01 -2.13
CA ASN A 220 25.76 -1.22 -1.59
C ASN A 220 24.23 -1.09 -1.51
N GLN A 221 23.69 0.01 -0.95
CA GLN A 221 22.24 0.26 -0.83
C GLN A 221 21.55 0.50 -2.18
N SER A 222 22.31 0.90 -3.20
CA SER A 222 21.76 1.09 -4.54
C SER A 222 21.50 -0.23 -5.29
N ARG A 223 22.04 -1.36 -4.81
CA ARG A 223 21.81 -2.67 -5.40
C ARG A 223 20.40 -3.16 -5.09
N ARG A 224 19.74 -3.76 -6.11
CA ARG A 224 18.35 -4.21 -5.99
C ARG A 224 18.16 -5.27 -4.89
N GLU A 225 19.10 -6.15 -4.70
CA GLU A 225 19.07 -7.20 -3.67
C GLU A 225 19.06 -6.63 -2.23
N ASN A 226 19.59 -5.43 -2.03
CA ASN A 226 19.64 -4.77 -0.73
C ASN A 226 18.45 -3.83 -0.47
N ARG A 227 17.53 -3.70 -1.42
CA ARG A 227 16.32 -2.87 -1.30
C ARG A 227 15.19 -3.66 -0.65
N TRP A 228 15.42 -4.07 0.59
CA TRP A 228 14.47 -4.91 1.33
C TRP A 228 13.09 -4.27 1.52
N TRP A 229 12.99 -2.94 1.52
CA TRP A 229 11.72 -2.21 1.60
C TRP A 229 10.87 -2.33 0.33
N ALA A 230 11.49 -2.59 -0.81
CA ALA A 230 10.83 -2.83 -2.08
C ALA A 230 10.62 -4.33 -2.37
N ALA A 231 11.35 -5.19 -1.63
CA ALA A 231 11.24 -6.63 -1.78
C ALA A 231 9.99 -7.16 -1.07
N GLY A 232 9.23 -7.99 -1.76
CA GLY A 232 8.13 -8.73 -1.15
C GLY A 232 6.78 -8.03 -1.12
N ARG A 233 6.53 -7.06 -2.03
CA ARG A 233 5.16 -6.59 -2.25
C ARG A 233 4.27 -7.76 -2.64
N THR A 234 3.16 -7.88 -1.93
CA THR A 234 2.16 -8.92 -2.14
C THR A 234 0.96 -8.35 -2.90
N TRP A 235 0.11 -9.21 -3.40
CA TRP A 235 -1.19 -8.80 -3.93
C TRP A 235 -1.99 -7.98 -2.93
N ARG A 236 -1.93 -8.33 -1.64
CA ARG A 236 -2.58 -7.57 -0.57
C ARG A 236 -2.08 -6.13 -0.49
N ASP A 237 -0.75 -5.94 -0.49
CA ASP A 237 -0.17 -4.59 -0.44
C ASP A 237 -0.55 -3.78 -1.68
N HIS A 238 -0.58 -4.45 -2.84
CA HIS A 238 -1.00 -3.84 -4.09
C HIS A 238 -2.46 -3.38 -4.07
N LEU A 239 -3.37 -4.21 -3.54
CA LEU A 239 -4.80 -3.89 -3.44
C LEU A 239 -5.12 -2.90 -2.32
N ALA A 240 -4.43 -2.99 -1.19
CA ALA A 240 -4.63 -2.07 -0.07
C ALA A 240 -4.16 -0.64 -0.38
N ARG A 241 -3.12 -0.53 -1.23
CA ARG A 241 -2.51 0.76 -1.61
C ARG A 241 -2.22 0.78 -3.10
N PRO A 242 -3.25 0.76 -3.94
CA PRO A 242 -3.06 0.62 -5.37
C PRO A 242 -2.37 1.83 -5.99
N VAL A 243 -2.27 2.95 -5.25
CA VAL A 243 -1.75 4.18 -5.78
C VAL A 243 -0.94 4.95 -4.78
N ILE A 244 0.17 5.37 -5.27
CA ILE A 244 1.19 6.10 -4.59
C ILE A 244 1.02 7.57 -4.92
N THR A 245 0.75 8.38 -3.90
CA THR A 245 0.69 9.84 -4.01
C THR A 245 2.05 10.42 -3.70
N SER A 246 2.55 11.32 -4.53
CA SER A 246 3.70 12.16 -4.17
C SER A 246 3.21 13.40 -3.43
N ALA A 247 3.66 13.62 -2.19
CA ALA A 247 3.46 14.89 -1.52
C ALA A 247 4.38 15.96 -2.16
N GLY A 248 3.87 17.14 -2.43
CA GLY A 248 4.63 18.27 -2.98
C GLY A 248 4.27 18.62 -4.41
N ALA A 249 5.25 18.80 -5.29
CA ALA A 249 5.01 19.21 -6.66
C ALA A 249 4.23 18.12 -7.44
N PRO A 250 3.06 18.45 -8.00
CA PRO A 250 2.25 17.49 -8.74
C PRO A 250 3.03 16.82 -9.87
N LEU A 251 2.90 15.51 -10.01
CA LEU A 251 3.56 14.71 -11.03
C LEU A 251 5.11 14.75 -11.01
N ALA A 252 5.74 15.35 -9.99
CA ALA A 252 7.20 15.41 -9.91
C ALA A 252 7.84 14.03 -9.69
N VAL A 253 7.21 13.19 -8.87
CA VAL A 253 7.71 11.85 -8.57
C VAL A 253 6.83 10.80 -9.26
N ARG A 254 7.44 9.74 -9.77
CA ARG A 254 6.69 8.62 -10.34
C ARG A 254 5.88 7.92 -9.25
N ARG A 255 4.65 7.53 -9.57
CA ARG A 255 3.77 6.79 -8.68
C ARG A 255 4.14 5.30 -8.68
N MET A 256 5.20 4.99 -7.96
CA MET A 256 5.70 3.62 -7.76
C MET A 256 6.43 3.51 -6.42
N SER A 257 6.59 2.31 -5.94
CA SER A 257 7.21 2.04 -4.64
C SER A 257 8.73 2.07 -4.68
N ASP A 258 9.31 1.73 -5.82
CA ASP A 258 10.75 1.70 -6.05
C ASP A 258 11.06 1.87 -7.53
N HIS A 259 12.22 2.48 -7.82
CA HIS A 259 12.75 2.61 -9.18
C HIS A 259 14.26 2.38 -9.17
N PRO A 260 14.83 1.63 -10.13
CA PRO A 260 16.27 1.34 -10.17
C PRO A 260 17.16 2.59 -10.22
N ARG A 261 16.65 3.70 -10.74
CA ARG A 261 17.37 4.98 -10.84
C ARG A 261 17.05 5.94 -9.69
N TRP A 262 16.44 5.50 -8.63
CA TRP A 262 16.37 6.20 -7.35
C TRP A 262 17.54 5.73 -6.50
N ILE A 263 18.50 6.60 -6.24
CA ILE A 263 19.74 6.24 -5.56
C ILE A 263 19.66 6.74 -4.12
N PRO A 264 19.48 5.85 -3.12
CA PRO A 264 19.50 6.23 -1.72
C PRO A 264 20.88 6.77 -1.33
N PHE A 265 20.93 7.96 -0.73
CA PHE A 265 22.20 8.53 -0.29
C PHE A 265 22.22 8.87 1.22
N ALA A 266 21.08 8.81 1.90
CA ALA A 266 20.98 8.94 3.35
C ALA A 266 19.82 8.10 3.89
N THR A 267 19.87 7.71 5.17
CA THR A 267 18.83 6.87 5.80
C THR A 267 18.45 7.38 7.16
N SER A 268 17.20 7.16 7.56
CA SER A 268 16.80 7.27 8.96
C SER A 268 17.01 5.94 9.70
N THR A 269 17.00 5.98 11.03
CA THR A 269 17.01 4.77 11.87
C THR A 269 15.78 3.90 11.66
N ASP A 270 14.71 4.46 11.09
CA ASP A 270 13.40 3.82 10.96
C ASP A 270 13.22 3.11 9.60
N GLY A 271 14.25 3.06 8.76
CA GLY A 271 14.20 2.39 7.45
C GLY A 271 13.66 3.25 6.30
N ASP A 272 13.63 4.57 6.49
CA ASP A 272 13.35 5.54 5.43
C ASP A 272 14.66 6.10 4.85
N PHE A 273 14.60 6.57 3.62
CA PHE A 273 15.76 7.03 2.86
C PHE A 273 15.50 8.38 2.21
N LEU A 274 16.55 9.22 2.14
CA LEU A 274 16.63 10.25 1.13
C LEU A 274 17.33 9.68 -0.09
N ALA A 275 16.72 9.88 -1.25
CA ALA A 275 17.26 9.39 -2.52
C ALA A 275 17.31 10.51 -3.56
N VAL A 276 18.31 10.47 -4.45
CA VAL A 276 18.27 11.27 -5.66
C VAL A 276 17.47 10.52 -6.73
N ASP A 277 16.49 11.19 -7.29
CA ASP A 277 15.62 10.67 -8.33
C ASP A 277 16.17 11.03 -9.71
N LEU A 278 16.68 10.04 -10.44
CA LEU A 278 17.21 10.18 -11.79
C LEU A 278 16.21 9.70 -12.87
N ALA A 279 15.01 9.40 -12.46
CA ALA A 279 13.89 9.02 -13.34
C ALA A 279 12.60 9.69 -12.88
N PRO A 280 12.54 11.01 -12.75
CA PRO A 280 11.39 11.71 -12.23
C PRO A 280 10.15 11.56 -13.13
N GLY A 281 9.00 11.94 -12.60
CA GLY A 281 7.77 12.09 -13.35
C GLY A 281 7.79 13.32 -14.26
N PRO A 282 6.67 13.56 -15.00
CA PRO A 282 6.61 14.65 -15.99
C PRO A 282 6.81 16.05 -15.40
N GLY A 283 6.40 16.27 -14.15
CA GLY A 283 6.58 17.53 -13.43
C GLY A 283 7.88 17.68 -12.65
N GLY A 284 8.75 16.66 -12.67
CA GLY A 284 9.99 16.63 -11.90
C GLY A 284 11.23 17.01 -12.70
N ARG A 285 12.40 16.91 -12.03
CA ARG A 285 13.72 17.14 -12.63
C ARG A 285 14.69 16.04 -12.22
N PRO A 286 15.59 15.57 -13.12
CA PRO A 286 16.63 14.62 -12.75
C PRO A 286 17.53 15.19 -11.64
N GLY A 287 17.81 14.38 -10.62
CA GLY A 287 18.59 14.78 -9.46
C GLY A 287 17.79 15.45 -8.35
N GLN A 288 16.46 15.57 -8.49
CA GLN A 288 15.59 15.96 -7.37
C GLN A 288 15.74 14.98 -6.19
N VAL A 289 15.47 15.46 -4.99
CA VAL A 289 15.52 14.66 -3.77
C VAL A 289 14.12 14.20 -3.40
N ILE A 290 13.99 12.91 -3.12
CA ILE A 290 12.76 12.29 -2.65
C ILE A 290 13.01 11.57 -1.32
N ARG A 291 11.96 11.40 -0.53
CA ARG A 291 11.94 10.51 0.63
C ARG A 291 11.17 9.25 0.27
N MET A 292 11.75 8.10 0.58
CA MET A 292 11.16 6.79 0.31
C MET A 292 11.54 5.81 1.41
N GLY A 293 10.92 4.64 1.48
CA GLY A 293 11.26 3.60 2.45
C GLY A 293 10.06 2.94 3.08
N LEU A 294 10.26 2.37 4.27
CA LEU A 294 9.27 1.54 4.96
C LEU A 294 7.98 2.29 5.28
N HIS A 295 8.09 3.53 5.78
CA HIS A 295 6.92 4.36 6.17
C HIS A 295 6.34 5.15 5.00
N HIS A 296 6.96 5.07 3.82
CA HIS A 296 6.48 5.64 2.57
C HIS A 296 5.75 4.63 1.69
N GLY A 297 5.08 3.65 2.30
CA GLY A 297 4.27 2.66 1.57
C GLY A 297 3.10 3.26 0.78
N GLY A 298 2.69 4.51 1.06
CA GLY A 298 1.80 5.32 0.23
C GLY A 298 2.50 6.01 -0.94
N GLY A 299 3.81 5.88 -1.06
CA GLY A 299 4.66 6.40 -2.12
C GLY A 299 5.75 7.34 -1.65
N PRO A 300 6.72 7.59 -2.52
CA PRO A 300 7.79 8.53 -2.24
C PRO A 300 7.26 9.96 -2.14
N ALA A 301 7.87 10.76 -1.26
CA ALA A 301 7.54 12.16 -1.10
C ALA A 301 8.62 13.03 -1.77
N TYR A 302 8.22 14.06 -2.51
CA TYR A 302 9.13 15.07 -3.02
C TYR A 302 9.71 15.90 -1.86
N VAL A 303 11.02 16.13 -1.86
CA VAL A 303 11.70 16.89 -0.80
C VAL A 303 12.28 18.19 -1.34
N ALA A 304 13.09 18.13 -2.41
CA ALA A 304 13.74 19.30 -3.00
C ALA A 304 14.03 19.06 -4.49
N ASP A 305 14.25 20.12 -5.25
CA ASP A 305 14.59 20.07 -6.68
C ASP A 305 15.99 19.51 -6.97
N SER A 306 16.87 19.46 -5.95
CA SER A 306 18.26 19.02 -6.02
C SER A 306 18.83 18.83 -4.62
N VAL A 307 20.02 18.21 -4.53
CA VAL A 307 20.79 18.17 -3.27
C VAL A 307 21.24 19.57 -2.88
N THR A 308 21.58 20.42 -3.86
CA THR A 308 21.85 21.85 -3.64
C THR A 308 20.68 22.56 -2.98
N GLY A 309 19.46 22.36 -3.52
CA GLY A 309 18.22 22.93 -2.96
C GLY A 309 17.94 22.43 -1.55
N LEU A 310 18.18 21.14 -1.28
CA LEU A 310 18.04 20.57 0.07
C LEU A 310 19.00 21.24 1.07
N LEU A 311 20.29 21.38 0.73
CA LEU A 311 21.28 22.05 1.59
C LEU A 311 20.94 23.52 1.79
N ARG A 312 20.50 24.24 0.77
CA ARG A 312 20.05 25.63 0.87
C ARG A 312 18.94 25.78 1.90
N ARG A 313 17.92 24.94 1.83
CA ARG A 313 16.83 24.95 2.82
C ARG A 313 17.32 24.73 4.24
N HIS A 314 18.29 23.83 4.46
CA HIS A 314 18.89 23.63 5.79
C HIS A 314 19.64 24.89 6.27
N VAL A 315 20.48 25.51 5.45
CA VAL A 315 21.21 26.71 5.80
C VAL A 315 20.26 27.87 6.10
N ASP A 316 19.26 28.07 5.26
CA ASP A 316 18.26 29.13 5.44
C ASP A 316 17.45 28.93 6.73
N ALA A 317 17.03 27.71 7.03
CA ALA A 317 16.32 27.39 8.27
C ALA A 317 17.19 27.64 9.51
N LEU A 318 18.48 27.27 9.50
CA LEU A 318 19.40 27.56 10.59
C LEU A 318 19.61 29.07 10.80
N ARG A 319 19.77 29.83 9.74
CA ARG A 319 19.90 31.28 9.79
C ARG A 319 18.64 31.99 10.25
N ALA A 320 17.48 31.46 9.90
CA ALA A 320 16.18 31.95 10.36
C ALA A 320 15.84 31.57 11.80
N GLY A 321 16.66 30.74 12.47
CA GLY A 321 16.36 30.22 13.80
C GLY A 321 15.29 29.12 13.83
N ALA A 322 14.95 28.54 12.69
CA ALA A 322 13.99 27.45 12.56
C ALA A 322 14.66 26.11 12.89
N TYR A 323 15.07 25.96 14.15
CA TYR A 323 15.69 24.73 14.66
C TYR A 323 15.44 24.58 16.16
N ARG A 324 15.71 23.40 16.67
CA ARG A 324 15.76 23.09 18.10
C ARG A 324 16.96 22.21 18.43
N VAL A 325 17.49 22.36 19.63
CA VAL A 325 18.58 21.52 20.14
C VAL A 325 18.01 20.62 21.23
N GLU A 326 18.04 19.32 21.01
CA GLU A 326 17.54 18.33 21.95
C GLU A 326 18.59 17.23 22.15
N ARG A 327 18.89 16.90 23.41
CA ARG A 327 19.84 15.85 23.78
C ARG A 327 21.20 15.98 23.04
N GLY A 328 21.61 17.21 22.77
CA GLY A 328 22.87 17.50 22.08
C GLY A 328 22.83 17.29 20.55
N GLY A 329 21.70 16.98 19.96
CA GLY A 329 21.46 16.93 18.53
C GLY A 329 20.76 18.20 18.02
N LEU A 330 21.03 18.58 16.79
CA LEU A 330 20.40 19.72 16.10
C LEU A 330 19.26 19.22 15.21
N TRP A 331 18.10 19.78 15.42
CA TRP A 331 16.88 19.49 14.66
C TRP A 331 16.54 20.71 13.81
N VAL A 332 16.58 20.57 12.50
CA VAL A 332 16.26 21.66 11.57
C VAL A 332 14.80 21.55 11.17
N ASP A 333 14.05 22.63 11.34
CA ASP A 333 12.69 22.72 10.83
C ASP A 333 12.72 23.28 9.41
N LEU A 334 12.59 22.41 8.43
CA LEU A 334 12.66 22.79 7.03
C LEU A 334 11.39 23.48 6.52
N GLY A 335 10.38 23.64 7.35
CA GLY A 335 9.08 24.16 6.91
C GLY A 335 8.52 23.32 5.74
N GLY A 336 7.37 22.83 5.86
CA GLY A 336 6.74 21.97 4.87
C GLY A 336 5.72 21.11 5.58
N PRO A 337 4.89 20.36 4.88
CA PRO A 337 3.99 19.43 5.55
C PRO A 337 4.83 18.55 6.47
N GLY A 338 4.57 18.67 7.79
CA GLY A 338 5.30 17.95 8.82
C GLY A 338 5.23 16.45 8.58
N ARG A 339 6.11 15.67 9.23
CA ARG A 339 6.09 14.20 9.21
C ARG A 339 4.73 13.61 9.51
N ASP A 340 3.89 14.34 10.25
CA ASP A 340 2.57 13.92 10.73
C ASP A 340 1.42 14.55 9.91
N SER A 341 1.69 15.44 8.98
CA SER A 341 0.64 15.93 8.09
C SER A 341 0.39 14.89 7.01
N HIS A 342 -0.58 14.04 7.24
CA HIS A 342 -1.30 13.32 6.20
C HIS A 342 -2.12 14.33 5.36
N GLU A 343 -1.57 15.52 5.06
CA GLU A 343 -2.15 16.37 4.05
C GLU A 343 -2.12 15.58 2.75
N GLU A 344 -3.27 15.04 2.38
CA GLU A 344 -3.47 14.44 1.07
C GLU A 344 -3.30 15.57 0.04
N PRO A 345 -2.16 15.63 -0.64
CA PRO A 345 -1.95 16.69 -1.59
C PRO A 345 -2.96 16.51 -2.72
N SER A 346 -3.59 17.61 -3.11
CA SER A 346 -4.45 17.67 -4.28
C SER A 346 -5.69 16.76 -4.29
N ALA A 347 -6.25 16.41 -3.13
CA ALA A 347 -7.55 15.74 -3.03
C ALA A 347 -8.69 16.76 -2.92
N LEU A 348 -9.70 16.63 -3.78
CA LEU A 348 -10.93 17.41 -3.72
C LEU A 348 -12.09 16.51 -3.30
N THR A 349 -12.78 16.88 -2.22
CA THR A 349 -14.03 16.23 -1.82
C THR A 349 -15.19 17.21 -2.00
N VAL A 350 -16.20 16.80 -2.75
CA VAL A 350 -17.42 17.56 -3.01
C VAL A 350 -18.61 16.80 -2.47
N THR A 351 -19.46 17.45 -1.68
CA THR A 351 -20.58 16.80 -0.99
C THR A 351 -21.89 17.53 -1.26
N GLY A 352 -22.97 16.78 -1.49
CA GLY A 352 -24.34 17.31 -1.62
C GLY A 352 -24.53 18.19 -2.86
N ALA A 353 -25.34 19.25 -2.73
CA ALA A 353 -25.65 20.16 -3.82
C ALA A 353 -24.44 20.95 -4.35
N GLY A 354 -23.36 21.04 -3.57
CA GLY A 354 -22.09 21.64 -4.02
C GLY A 354 -21.42 20.90 -5.16
N ALA A 355 -21.79 19.63 -5.39
CA ALA A 355 -21.31 18.85 -6.52
C ALA A 355 -21.85 19.32 -7.89
N ALA A 356 -22.94 20.07 -7.91
CA ALA A 356 -23.47 20.70 -9.13
C ALA A 356 -22.69 21.97 -9.55
N SER A 357 -21.77 22.45 -8.71
CA SER A 357 -20.90 23.60 -8.98
C SER A 357 -19.49 23.32 -8.48
N MET A 358 -18.85 22.27 -9.02
CA MET A 358 -17.44 22.05 -8.74
C MET A 358 -16.63 23.29 -9.15
N PRO A 359 -15.73 23.79 -8.28
CA PRO A 359 -14.86 24.89 -8.67
C PRO A 359 -14.04 24.51 -9.89
N ALA A 360 -13.73 25.48 -10.75
CA ALA A 360 -12.87 25.27 -11.92
C ALA A 360 -11.60 24.52 -11.49
N VAL A 361 -11.31 23.44 -12.19
CA VAL A 361 -10.30 22.48 -11.78
C VAL A 361 -8.92 23.09 -11.77
N HIS A 362 -8.27 23.00 -10.64
CA HIS A 362 -6.84 23.24 -10.55
C HIS A 362 -6.07 22.14 -11.27
N HIS A 363 -5.11 22.51 -12.11
CA HIS A 363 -4.25 21.56 -12.85
C HIS A 363 -3.53 20.53 -11.95
N GLY A 364 -3.52 20.74 -10.64
CA GLY A 364 -2.88 19.86 -9.67
C GLY A 364 -3.81 18.89 -8.94
N ILE A 365 -5.11 18.80 -9.25
CA ILE A 365 -5.99 17.82 -8.59
C ILE A 365 -5.64 16.42 -9.07
N GLU A 366 -5.28 15.56 -8.12
CA GLU A 366 -4.93 14.16 -8.35
C GLU A 366 -6.08 13.21 -8.01
N ARG A 367 -6.90 13.56 -7.00
CA ARG A 367 -7.98 12.71 -6.49
C ARG A 367 -9.27 13.52 -6.35
N LEU A 368 -10.38 12.96 -6.83
CA LEU A 368 -11.71 13.54 -6.70
C LEU A 368 -12.66 12.59 -5.99
N SER A 369 -13.32 13.06 -4.94
CA SER A 369 -14.40 12.34 -4.27
C SER A 369 -15.70 13.15 -4.36
N VAL A 370 -16.75 12.55 -4.92
CA VAL A 370 -18.11 13.12 -5.00
C VAL A 370 -19.05 12.30 -4.13
N ARG A 371 -19.70 12.93 -3.15
CA ARG A 371 -20.53 12.24 -2.16
C ARG A 371 -21.92 12.86 -2.03
N ASN A 372 -22.95 12.00 -1.94
CA ASN A 372 -24.32 12.42 -1.64
C ASN A 372 -24.84 13.51 -2.59
N ALA A 373 -24.41 13.52 -3.85
CA ALA A 373 -24.83 14.48 -4.86
C ALA A 373 -26.08 13.98 -5.59
N PRO A 374 -27.03 14.86 -5.96
CA PRO A 374 -28.16 14.46 -6.77
C PRO A 374 -27.77 13.99 -8.18
N TRP A 375 -26.61 14.45 -8.65
CA TRP A 375 -25.94 14.05 -9.89
C TRP A 375 -24.47 14.41 -9.81
N ALA A 376 -23.59 13.51 -10.24
CA ALA A 376 -22.15 13.80 -10.31
C ALA A 376 -21.79 14.37 -11.69
N ASP A 377 -21.43 15.66 -11.73
CA ASP A 377 -20.98 16.34 -12.95
C ASP A 377 -19.45 16.37 -13.02
N PHE A 378 -18.88 15.71 -14.00
CA PHE A 378 -17.43 15.68 -14.27
C PHE A 378 -16.98 16.69 -15.34
N GLY A 379 -17.87 17.53 -15.87
CA GLY A 379 -17.52 18.59 -16.82
C GLY A 379 -16.33 19.44 -16.37
N PRO A 380 -16.31 19.92 -15.10
CA PRO A 380 -15.21 20.75 -14.57
C PRO A 380 -13.84 20.04 -14.52
N VAL A 381 -13.76 18.72 -14.53
CA VAL A 381 -12.49 17.96 -14.50
C VAL A 381 -12.04 17.47 -15.86
N ARG A 382 -12.77 17.80 -16.93
CA ARG A 382 -12.39 17.43 -18.30
C ARG A 382 -10.96 17.91 -18.60
N GLY A 383 -10.10 16.97 -19.02
CA GLY A 383 -8.72 17.26 -19.36
C GLY A 383 -7.80 17.60 -18.17
N ALA A 384 -8.22 17.34 -16.92
CA ALA A 384 -7.37 17.51 -15.74
C ALA A 384 -6.14 16.59 -15.83
N PRO A 385 -4.91 17.13 -15.97
CA PRO A 385 -3.75 16.33 -16.39
C PRO A 385 -3.18 15.43 -15.26
N ALA A 386 -3.54 15.73 -14.02
CA ALA A 386 -3.04 15.00 -12.86
C ALA A 386 -4.08 14.06 -12.23
N LEU A 387 -5.36 14.14 -12.64
CA LEU A 387 -6.45 13.38 -12.03
C LEU A 387 -6.32 11.89 -12.36
N TRP A 388 -5.98 11.08 -11.37
CA TRP A 388 -5.82 9.64 -11.54
C TRP A 388 -6.82 8.80 -10.72
N GLU A 389 -7.49 9.37 -9.71
CA GLU A 389 -8.50 8.67 -8.90
C GLU A 389 -9.81 9.46 -8.86
N VAL A 390 -10.93 8.78 -9.14
CA VAL A 390 -12.27 9.32 -8.97
C VAL A 390 -13.09 8.34 -8.13
N ARG A 391 -13.69 8.86 -7.04
CA ARG A 391 -14.65 8.16 -6.21
C ARG A 391 -16.00 8.85 -6.26
N VAL A 392 -17.05 8.06 -6.43
CA VAL A 392 -18.44 8.52 -6.34
C VAL A 392 -19.18 7.68 -5.33
N GLU A 393 -19.76 8.31 -4.34
CA GLU A 393 -20.47 7.61 -3.27
C GLU A 393 -21.89 8.16 -3.14
N ASN A 394 -22.87 7.25 -3.16
CA ASN A 394 -24.25 7.57 -2.88
C ASN A 394 -24.83 8.66 -3.80
N CYS A 395 -24.64 8.49 -5.10
CA CYS A 395 -25.21 9.34 -6.15
C CYS A 395 -26.14 8.52 -7.05
N PRO A 396 -27.26 9.07 -7.55
CA PRO A 396 -28.13 8.36 -8.49
C PRO A 396 -27.46 8.00 -9.81
N GLY A 397 -26.54 8.86 -10.31
CA GLY A 397 -25.83 8.66 -11.56
C GLY A 397 -24.83 9.76 -11.86
N ALA A 398 -24.11 9.61 -12.97
CA ALA A 398 -23.15 10.57 -13.49
C ALA A 398 -23.04 10.47 -15.02
N ASP A 399 -22.61 11.56 -15.67
CA ASP A 399 -22.06 11.50 -17.02
C ASP A 399 -20.55 11.24 -16.91
N LEU A 400 -20.10 10.07 -17.39
CA LEU A 400 -18.68 9.67 -17.37
C LEU A 400 -17.91 10.17 -18.60
N ALA A 401 -18.55 10.77 -19.61
CA ALA A 401 -17.89 11.22 -20.84
C ALA A 401 -16.73 12.21 -20.60
N PRO A 402 -16.79 13.14 -19.64
CA PRO A 402 -15.67 14.03 -19.36
C PRO A 402 -14.42 13.32 -18.84
N LEU A 403 -14.54 12.10 -18.28
CA LEU A 403 -13.41 11.34 -17.76
C LEU A 403 -12.60 10.66 -18.87
N GLN A 404 -13.15 10.48 -20.07
CA GLN A 404 -12.46 9.85 -21.20
C GLN A 404 -11.12 10.52 -21.56
N ASP A 405 -11.06 11.84 -21.40
CA ASP A 405 -9.89 12.66 -21.73
C ASP A 405 -8.97 12.93 -20.52
N THR A 406 -9.20 12.26 -19.40
CA THR A 406 -8.40 12.39 -18.19
C THR A 406 -7.49 11.17 -17.98
N PRO A 407 -6.36 11.29 -17.28
CA PRO A 407 -5.49 10.15 -17.02
C PRO A 407 -5.97 9.27 -15.84
N VAL A 408 -7.29 9.12 -15.68
CA VAL A 408 -7.87 8.35 -14.58
C VAL A 408 -7.44 6.88 -14.67
N GLU A 409 -6.95 6.36 -13.57
CA GLU A 409 -6.49 4.98 -13.42
C GLU A 409 -7.39 4.16 -12.48
N LEU A 410 -7.99 4.83 -11.49
CA LEU A 410 -8.88 4.21 -10.51
C LEU A 410 -10.25 4.86 -10.54
N LEU A 411 -11.29 4.04 -10.68
CA LEU A 411 -12.69 4.44 -10.53
C LEU A 411 -13.35 3.60 -9.43
N ASP A 412 -13.91 4.27 -8.42
CA ASP A 412 -14.78 3.66 -7.41
C ASP A 412 -16.16 4.33 -7.50
N LEU A 413 -17.12 3.63 -8.10
CA LEU A 413 -18.41 4.20 -8.49
C LEU A 413 -19.55 3.48 -7.75
N ALA A 414 -20.10 4.13 -6.72
CA ALA A 414 -21.30 3.70 -6.02
C ALA A 414 -22.48 4.58 -6.42
N MET A 415 -23.25 4.12 -7.41
CA MET A 415 -24.38 4.84 -8.03
C MET A 415 -25.54 3.88 -8.33
N ASP A 416 -26.77 4.42 -8.43
CA ASP A 416 -27.93 3.58 -8.78
C ASP A 416 -27.82 3.04 -10.20
N THR A 417 -27.37 3.87 -11.14
CA THR A 417 -27.18 3.53 -12.55
C THR A 417 -25.83 4.00 -13.06
N ILE A 418 -25.16 3.16 -13.84
CA ILE A 418 -23.88 3.45 -14.47
C ILE A 418 -23.93 3.10 -15.94
N ASP A 419 -23.59 4.06 -16.80
CA ASP A 419 -23.30 3.83 -18.21
C ASP A 419 -21.78 3.86 -18.42
N LEU A 420 -21.20 2.71 -18.79
CA LEU A 420 -19.76 2.58 -19.04
C LEU A 420 -19.39 2.84 -20.51
N ALA A 421 -20.34 3.06 -21.42
CA ALA A 421 -20.05 3.30 -22.83
C ALA A 421 -19.04 4.43 -23.07
N PRO A 422 -19.10 5.56 -22.34
CA PRO A 422 -18.11 6.63 -22.48
C PRO A 422 -16.66 6.24 -22.14
N LEU A 423 -16.46 5.17 -21.37
CA LEU A 423 -15.13 4.70 -20.95
C LEU A 423 -14.54 3.65 -21.91
N ALA A 424 -15.23 3.32 -23.01
CA ALA A 424 -14.70 2.37 -24.00
C ALA A 424 -13.35 2.86 -24.54
N GLY A 425 -12.33 2.01 -24.51
CA GLY A 425 -10.98 2.33 -24.96
C GLY A 425 -10.19 3.28 -24.06
N HIS A 426 -10.65 3.54 -22.83
CA HIS A 426 -9.95 4.44 -21.91
C HIS A 426 -8.49 4.00 -21.70
N ALA A 427 -7.55 4.88 -22.04
CA ALA A 427 -6.14 4.52 -22.23
C ALA A 427 -5.40 4.20 -20.93
N THR A 428 -5.85 4.76 -19.79
CA THR A 428 -5.13 4.69 -18.52
C THR A 428 -5.88 3.93 -17.44
N LEU A 429 -7.18 3.62 -17.63
CA LEU A 429 -8.00 2.92 -16.63
C LEU A 429 -7.40 1.55 -16.29
N ARG A 430 -7.12 1.33 -15.00
CA ARG A 430 -6.42 0.15 -14.49
C ARG A 430 -7.26 -0.68 -13.54
N MET A 431 -8.02 -0.04 -12.67
CA MET A 431 -8.84 -0.70 -11.66
C MET A 431 -10.19 0.01 -11.52
N MET A 432 -11.25 -0.78 -11.37
CA MET A 432 -12.60 -0.27 -11.18
C MET A 432 -13.33 -1.06 -10.09
N ALA A 433 -13.98 -0.34 -9.18
CA ALA A 433 -14.94 -0.89 -8.24
C ALA A 433 -16.34 -0.35 -8.56
N LEU A 434 -17.33 -1.23 -8.65
CA LEU A 434 -18.71 -0.84 -8.95
C LEU A 434 -19.68 -1.31 -7.87
N SER A 435 -20.57 -0.39 -7.49
CA SER A 435 -21.73 -0.67 -6.66
C SER A 435 -22.97 -0.09 -7.33
N THR A 436 -23.89 -0.95 -7.81
CA THR A 436 -25.04 -0.50 -8.60
C THR A 436 -26.35 -1.14 -8.14
N ALA A 437 -27.43 -0.36 -8.17
CA ALA A 437 -28.77 -0.88 -7.95
C ALA A 437 -29.36 -1.52 -9.21
N ARG A 438 -28.99 -1.04 -10.39
CA ARG A 438 -29.45 -1.55 -11.69
C ARG A 438 -28.35 -2.29 -12.44
N PRO A 439 -28.71 -3.25 -13.30
CA PRO A 439 -27.73 -4.02 -14.07
C PRO A 439 -26.86 -3.14 -14.98
N VAL A 440 -25.53 -3.23 -14.81
CA VAL A 440 -24.52 -2.55 -15.61
C VAL A 440 -24.03 -3.43 -16.76
N ASP A 441 -23.80 -2.83 -17.92
CA ASP A 441 -23.17 -3.47 -19.07
C ASP A 441 -21.64 -3.31 -18.99
N LEU A 442 -20.92 -4.43 -18.91
CA LEU A 442 -19.46 -4.45 -18.83
C LEU A 442 -18.76 -4.51 -20.20
N ALA A 443 -19.52 -4.63 -21.31
CA ALA A 443 -18.96 -4.77 -22.65
C ALA A 443 -17.97 -3.67 -23.06
N PRO A 444 -18.16 -2.38 -22.69
CA PRO A 444 -17.20 -1.32 -23.00
C PRO A 444 -15.80 -1.57 -22.44
N LEU A 445 -15.68 -2.28 -21.32
CA LEU A 445 -14.39 -2.54 -20.66
C LEU A 445 -13.46 -3.46 -21.46
N ARG A 446 -13.97 -4.21 -22.45
CA ARG A 446 -13.16 -5.06 -23.33
C ARG A 446 -12.07 -4.28 -24.07
N SER A 447 -12.30 -3.01 -24.35
CA SER A 447 -11.39 -2.15 -25.09
C SER A 447 -10.42 -1.35 -24.22
N CYS A 448 -10.49 -1.44 -22.89
CA CYS A 448 -9.60 -0.74 -21.96
C CYS A 448 -8.25 -1.50 -21.83
N PRO A 449 -7.16 -0.99 -22.45
CA PRO A 449 -5.94 -1.79 -22.66
C PRO A 449 -5.13 -2.05 -21.39
N ARG A 450 -5.39 -1.29 -20.32
CA ARG A 450 -4.64 -1.38 -19.05
C ARG A 450 -5.49 -1.89 -17.89
N LEU A 451 -6.74 -2.24 -18.14
CA LEU A 451 -7.64 -2.73 -17.09
C LEU A 451 -7.18 -4.10 -16.61
N TYR A 452 -6.73 -4.18 -15.38
CA TYR A 452 -6.28 -5.42 -14.75
C TYR A 452 -7.12 -5.85 -13.53
N GLY A 453 -7.92 -4.94 -12.94
CA GLY A 453 -8.64 -5.24 -11.71
C GLY A 453 -10.09 -4.75 -11.71
N LEU A 454 -10.99 -5.61 -11.22
CA LEU A 454 -12.41 -5.32 -11.04
C LEU A 454 -12.90 -5.80 -9.68
N ASP A 455 -13.56 -4.91 -8.92
CA ASP A 455 -14.42 -5.28 -7.80
C ASP A 455 -15.88 -5.04 -8.20
N LEU A 456 -16.59 -6.11 -8.45
CA LEU A 456 -18.00 -6.11 -8.85
C LEU A 456 -18.90 -6.75 -7.78
N SER A 457 -18.36 -6.95 -6.59
CA SER A 457 -19.07 -7.65 -5.51
C SER A 457 -20.37 -6.95 -5.11
N ARG A 458 -20.48 -5.65 -5.33
CA ARG A 458 -21.69 -4.85 -5.03
C ARG A 458 -22.45 -4.42 -6.28
N ALA A 459 -22.05 -4.87 -7.45
CA ALA A 459 -22.71 -4.52 -8.70
C ALA A 459 -23.80 -5.53 -9.09
N ALA A 460 -24.90 -5.04 -9.63
CA ALA A 460 -25.79 -5.84 -10.47
C ALA A 460 -25.19 -5.89 -11.88
N ILE A 461 -24.92 -7.06 -12.41
CA ILE A 461 -24.25 -7.26 -13.71
C ILE A 461 -25.28 -7.77 -14.71
N ARG A 462 -25.31 -7.16 -15.92
CA ARG A 462 -26.24 -7.57 -16.98
C ARG A 462 -25.86 -8.92 -17.59
N ASP A 463 -24.59 -9.08 -17.94
CA ASP A 463 -24.03 -10.32 -18.45
C ASP A 463 -22.64 -10.56 -17.83
N ILE A 464 -22.59 -11.50 -16.91
CA ILE A 464 -21.34 -11.86 -16.22
C ILE A 464 -20.37 -12.61 -17.13
N GLY A 465 -20.84 -13.20 -18.22
CA GLY A 465 -20.02 -13.92 -19.20
C GLY A 465 -18.95 -13.04 -19.85
N VAL A 466 -19.20 -11.73 -19.96
CA VAL A 466 -18.24 -10.74 -20.47
C VAL A 466 -16.90 -10.80 -19.72
N LEU A 467 -16.90 -11.14 -18.44
CA LEU A 467 -15.68 -11.23 -17.62
C LEU A 467 -14.69 -12.27 -18.17
N GLY A 468 -15.16 -13.36 -18.76
CA GLY A 468 -14.30 -14.36 -19.41
C GLY A 468 -13.59 -13.87 -20.67
N GLU A 469 -14.02 -12.74 -21.24
CA GLU A 469 -13.46 -12.16 -22.45
C GLU A 469 -12.42 -11.07 -22.17
N LEU A 470 -12.27 -10.65 -20.91
CA LEU A 470 -11.34 -9.58 -20.49
C LEU A 470 -9.91 -10.14 -20.38
N LYS A 471 -9.14 -10.05 -21.45
CA LYS A 471 -7.81 -10.69 -21.58
C LYS A 471 -6.74 -10.14 -20.63
N GLY A 472 -6.89 -8.93 -20.11
CA GLY A 472 -5.91 -8.28 -19.22
C GLY A 472 -6.23 -8.40 -17.75
N LEU A 473 -7.33 -9.08 -17.39
CA LEU A 473 -7.83 -9.10 -16.01
C LEU A 473 -6.99 -10.03 -15.14
N LEU A 474 -6.25 -9.43 -14.20
CA LEU A 474 -5.42 -10.14 -13.22
C LEU A 474 -6.11 -10.28 -11.87
N TYR A 475 -7.04 -9.36 -11.54
CA TYR A 475 -7.78 -9.36 -10.28
C TYR A 475 -9.29 -9.24 -10.50
N LEU A 476 -10.04 -10.09 -9.84
CA LEU A 476 -11.50 -10.05 -9.87
C LEU A 476 -12.05 -10.34 -8.47
N ARG A 477 -12.93 -9.46 -7.97
CA ARG A 477 -13.65 -9.64 -6.70
C ARG A 477 -15.13 -9.73 -6.94
N LEU A 478 -15.73 -10.83 -6.50
CA LEU A 478 -17.15 -11.14 -6.62
C LEU A 478 -17.69 -11.71 -5.32
N ARG A 479 -19.03 -11.73 -5.17
CA ARG A 479 -19.72 -12.54 -4.16
C ARG A 479 -19.79 -14.00 -4.57
N ARG A 480 -20.06 -14.88 -3.63
CA ARG A 480 -20.16 -16.33 -3.90
C ARG A 480 -21.09 -16.66 -5.06
N GLY A 481 -22.31 -16.12 -5.04
CA GLY A 481 -23.30 -16.39 -6.10
C GLY A 481 -22.88 -15.87 -7.47
N GLN A 482 -22.15 -14.75 -7.53
CA GLN A 482 -21.61 -14.22 -8.80
C GLN A 482 -20.47 -15.11 -9.33
N TRP A 483 -19.61 -15.66 -8.46
CA TRP A 483 -18.59 -16.64 -8.84
C TRP A 483 -19.23 -17.91 -9.44
N GLU A 484 -20.26 -18.46 -8.79
CA GLU A 484 -20.97 -19.64 -9.27
C GLU A 484 -21.67 -19.40 -10.62
N GLU A 485 -22.20 -18.19 -10.85
CA GLU A 485 -22.78 -17.83 -12.13
C GLU A 485 -21.70 -17.68 -13.23
N LEU A 486 -20.57 -17.06 -12.92
CA LEU A 486 -19.46 -16.91 -13.84
C LEU A 486 -18.92 -18.29 -14.29
N TRP A 487 -18.71 -19.21 -13.36
CA TRP A 487 -18.24 -20.56 -13.66
C TRP A 487 -19.19 -21.34 -14.57
N LYS A 488 -20.49 -21.17 -14.39
CA LYS A 488 -21.50 -21.80 -15.25
C LYS A 488 -21.50 -21.25 -16.66
N ARG A 489 -21.17 -19.96 -16.87
CA ARG A 489 -21.28 -19.28 -18.16
C ARG A 489 -19.98 -19.24 -18.95
N ALA A 490 -18.86 -19.00 -18.33
CA ALA A 490 -17.61 -18.68 -19.01
C ALA A 490 -16.35 -19.26 -18.35
N GLY A 491 -16.43 -19.90 -17.19
CA GLY A 491 -15.27 -20.24 -16.40
C GLY A 491 -14.71 -18.99 -15.69
N HIS A 492 -13.44 -19.00 -15.33
CA HIS A 492 -12.75 -17.80 -14.83
C HIS A 492 -11.90 -17.15 -15.95
N PRO A 493 -11.60 -15.84 -15.87
CA PRO A 493 -10.73 -15.17 -16.85
C PRO A 493 -9.37 -15.86 -16.96
N ALA A 494 -8.93 -16.07 -18.21
CA ALA A 494 -7.64 -16.71 -18.48
C ALA A 494 -6.50 -15.79 -18.06
N GLY A 495 -5.77 -15.91 -17.11
CA GLY A 495 -4.70 -15.02 -16.63
C GLY A 495 -5.03 -14.35 -15.32
N LEU A 496 -6.14 -14.74 -14.67
CA LEU A 496 -6.46 -14.30 -13.33
C LEU A 496 -5.34 -14.73 -12.36
N ALA A 497 -4.73 -13.77 -11.69
CA ALA A 497 -3.61 -13.98 -10.78
C ALA A 497 -4.02 -13.85 -9.30
N ALA A 498 -5.11 -13.12 -9.03
CA ALA A 498 -5.70 -13.02 -7.71
C ALA A 498 -7.24 -12.89 -7.79
N ALA A 499 -7.92 -13.49 -6.86
CA ALA A 499 -9.36 -13.49 -6.78
C ALA A 499 -9.84 -13.07 -5.39
N GLY A 500 -10.91 -12.27 -5.34
CA GLY A 500 -11.55 -11.83 -4.12
C GLY A 500 -12.91 -12.50 -3.91
N LEU A 501 -13.16 -13.03 -2.72
CA LEU A 501 -14.47 -13.46 -2.26
C LEU A 501 -15.02 -12.40 -1.29
N ALA A 502 -15.99 -11.64 -1.74
CA ALA A 502 -16.62 -10.63 -0.90
C ALA A 502 -17.68 -11.22 0.03
N ALA A 503 -17.91 -10.51 1.13
CA ALA A 503 -19.01 -10.79 2.04
C ALA A 503 -20.37 -10.60 1.36
N GLU A 504 -21.38 -11.38 1.79
CA GLU A 504 -22.74 -11.19 1.32
C GLU A 504 -23.39 -9.98 2.02
N PRO A 505 -24.09 -9.12 1.27
CA PRO A 505 -24.76 -7.98 1.88
C PRO A 505 -25.89 -8.48 2.82
N ARG A 506 -25.95 -7.94 4.03
CA ARG A 506 -27.06 -8.22 4.95
C ARG A 506 -28.37 -7.69 4.34
N ARG A 507 -29.38 -8.53 4.21
CA ARG A 507 -30.75 -8.15 3.86
C ARG A 507 -31.45 -7.51 5.07
N GLU A 508 -30.92 -6.46 5.66
CA GLU A 508 -31.67 -5.66 6.61
C GLU A 508 -32.20 -4.41 5.90
N LYS A 509 -33.54 -4.27 5.95
CA LYS A 509 -34.25 -3.03 5.62
C LYS A 509 -33.87 -1.99 6.68
N THR A 510 -32.69 -1.40 6.59
CA THR A 510 -32.28 -0.31 7.47
C THR A 510 -31.87 0.88 6.65
N TRP A 511 -32.49 1.98 6.99
CA TRP A 511 -32.39 3.30 6.44
C TRP A 511 -30.95 3.79 6.32
N TRP A 512 -30.68 4.54 5.30
CA TRP A 512 -29.45 5.07 4.73
C TRP A 512 -28.46 5.82 5.65
N TRP A 513 -28.78 6.10 6.90
CA TRP A 513 -27.92 6.84 7.83
C TRP A 513 -27.15 5.97 8.84
N SER A 514 -27.12 4.70 8.67
CA SER A 514 -26.28 3.79 9.47
C SER A 514 -25.14 3.17 8.66
N VAL A 515 -24.32 4.01 8.04
CA VAL A 515 -23.14 3.57 7.28
C VAL A 515 -22.18 2.76 8.16
N GLU A 516 -22.04 3.08 9.44
CA GLU A 516 -21.23 2.29 10.39
C GLU A 516 -21.80 0.90 10.71
N ARG A 517 -23.11 0.66 10.58
CA ARG A 517 -23.71 -0.67 10.85
C ARG A 517 -23.86 -1.55 9.61
N ALA A 518 -23.73 -1.02 8.41
CA ALA A 518 -23.73 -1.80 7.17
C ALA A 518 -22.45 -2.68 7.02
N TYR A 519 -21.43 -2.47 7.84
CA TYR A 519 -20.18 -3.25 7.82
C TYR A 519 -20.25 -4.59 8.55
N HIS A 520 -21.36 -4.96 9.16
CA HIS A 520 -21.58 -6.34 9.62
C HIS A 520 -22.22 -7.20 8.50
N ALA A 521 -21.70 -7.09 7.28
CA ALA A 521 -21.96 -8.07 6.26
C ALA A 521 -21.58 -9.45 6.80
N LEU A 522 -22.36 -10.49 6.44
CA LEU A 522 -22.03 -11.86 6.83
C LEU A 522 -20.73 -12.25 6.12
N GLU A 523 -19.61 -12.09 6.80
CA GLU A 523 -18.33 -12.56 6.30
C GLU A 523 -18.43 -14.06 5.95
N PRO A 524 -17.89 -14.50 4.81
CA PRO A 524 -17.78 -15.92 4.53
C PRO A 524 -17.03 -16.61 5.68
N SER A 525 -17.50 -17.76 6.12
CA SER A 525 -16.72 -18.53 7.08
C SER A 525 -15.39 -18.95 6.43
N PRO A 526 -14.32 -19.17 7.22
CA PRO A 526 -13.05 -19.68 6.68
C PRO A 526 -13.23 -20.93 5.84
N ARG A 527 -14.13 -21.83 6.24
CA ARG A 527 -14.47 -23.04 5.49
C ARG A 527 -15.15 -22.74 4.16
N THR A 528 -16.06 -21.76 4.12
CA THR A 528 -16.71 -21.32 2.87
C THR A 528 -15.66 -20.74 1.91
N ALA A 529 -14.73 -19.93 2.43
CA ALA A 529 -13.64 -19.37 1.65
C ALA A 529 -12.67 -20.45 1.14
N ALA A 530 -12.36 -21.44 1.97
CA ALA A 530 -11.54 -22.59 1.58
C ALA A 530 -12.20 -23.40 0.45
N GLY A 531 -13.50 -23.69 0.56
CA GLY A 531 -14.26 -24.37 -0.50
C GLY A 531 -14.26 -23.58 -1.81
N TRP A 532 -14.48 -22.27 -1.73
CA TRP A 532 -14.41 -21.39 -2.90
C TRP A 532 -13.01 -21.38 -3.54
N ALA A 533 -11.94 -21.32 -2.74
CA ALA A 533 -10.57 -21.34 -3.25
C ALA A 533 -10.22 -22.66 -3.93
N ILE A 534 -10.74 -23.78 -3.41
CA ILE A 534 -10.61 -25.11 -4.03
C ILE A 534 -11.38 -25.16 -5.36
N ASP A 535 -12.62 -24.66 -5.40
CA ASP A 535 -13.42 -24.58 -6.63
C ASP A 535 -12.71 -23.71 -7.70
N LEU A 536 -12.04 -22.63 -7.27
CA LEU A 536 -11.32 -21.71 -8.15
C LEU A 536 -10.01 -22.29 -8.71
N ALA A 537 -9.17 -22.88 -7.84
CA ALA A 537 -7.82 -23.32 -8.18
C ALA A 537 -7.72 -24.81 -8.55
N GLY A 538 -8.76 -25.58 -8.31
CA GLY A 538 -8.77 -27.02 -8.59
C GLY A 538 -7.65 -27.77 -7.84
N GLU A 539 -6.95 -28.66 -8.55
CA GLU A 539 -5.87 -29.48 -7.97
C GLU A 539 -4.65 -28.65 -7.48
N SER A 540 -4.52 -27.40 -7.93
CA SER A 540 -3.44 -26.49 -7.50
C SER A 540 -3.75 -25.74 -6.21
N ALA A 541 -4.93 -25.91 -5.62
CA ALA A 541 -5.31 -25.25 -4.38
C ALA A 541 -4.41 -25.65 -3.21
N ASP A 542 -3.78 -24.69 -2.58
CA ASP A 542 -2.90 -24.88 -1.41
C ASP A 542 -3.64 -24.72 -0.07
N VAL A 543 -4.94 -25.03 -0.06
CA VAL A 543 -5.81 -24.86 1.09
C VAL A 543 -6.03 -26.17 1.82
N LEU A 544 -5.71 -26.20 3.10
CA LEU A 544 -5.87 -27.35 3.97
C LEU A 544 -6.95 -27.08 5.02
N VAL A 545 -8.04 -27.85 4.98
CA VAL A 545 -9.07 -27.80 6.02
C VAL A 545 -8.87 -28.96 6.99
N ARG A 546 -8.85 -28.67 8.30
CA ARG A 546 -8.72 -29.64 9.38
C ARG A 546 -9.81 -29.45 10.41
N THR A 547 -10.32 -30.56 10.93
CA THR A 547 -11.27 -30.58 12.05
C THR A 547 -10.79 -31.56 13.11
N GLY A 548 -11.02 -31.24 14.36
CA GLY A 548 -10.57 -32.10 15.45
C GLY A 548 -11.30 -31.84 16.75
N ARG A 549 -10.82 -32.53 17.79
CA ARG A 549 -11.28 -32.35 19.16
C ARG A 549 -10.12 -31.94 20.06
N HIS A 550 -10.40 -31.09 21.03
CA HIS A 550 -9.50 -30.70 22.11
C HIS A 550 -10.10 -31.03 23.48
N ALA A 551 -9.29 -31.06 24.52
CA ALA A 551 -9.77 -31.25 25.87
C ALA A 551 -10.72 -30.09 26.26
N ARG A 552 -11.83 -30.39 26.93
CA ARG A 552 -12.73 -29.36 27.45
C ARG A 552 -12.08 -28.70 28.65
N SER A 553 -12.05 -27.37 28.69
CA SER A 553 -11.79 -26.66 29.93
C SER A 553 -12.88 -27.00 30.95
N ARG A 554 -12.49 -27.44 32.15
CA ARG A 554 -13.39 -27.75 33.26
C ARG A 554 -13.96 -26.48 33.89
#